data_b702c4b9a5468ac0fac6f2daafdf7d2d
#
_entry.id   b702c4b9a5468ac0fac6f2daafdf7d2d
#
_cell.length_a   1.000
_cell.length_b   1.000
_cell.length_c   1.000
_cell.angle_alpha   90.00
_cell.angle_beta   90.00
_cell.angle_gamma   90.00
#
_symmetry.space_group_name_H-M   'P 1'
#
loop_
_entity.id
_entity.type
_entity.pdbx_description
1 polymer ?
#
loop_
_entity_poly.entity_id
_entity_poly.type
_entity_poly.pdbx_seq_one_letter_code
_entity_poly.pdbx_strand_id
1 'polypeptide(L)'
;MNLINDKFSNDAHIEKQWKSIYTLGGIVTIIALSGILLDVVIGNVSGGNLSALPQTSIDRFAQFHASKFLGLYNLDLLNIIVQMVLIPAYFALYAVHRNVNKAYSLLALVVFLFGSVLMVANNTALPMLELSNKYYSTTIESQKAFYSAAGESMLAQGAHGSPGIFLGFFIPNIANLIMSFVMLKGTIFSKINSWIGIIGSILMLLYVILVNFGTGVENMATAFAMPGGLLLMTWMIMFTIRLFKLGHVSTREVSL
;
A
#
# COMPACT_ATOMS: atom_id res chain seq x y z
N MET A 1 14.50 25.97 -40.54
CA MET A 1 14.82 24.50 -40.49
C MET A 1 15.22 24.06 -39.09
N ASN A 2 15.95 24.84 -38.29
CA ASN A 2 16.37 24.48 -36.93
C ASN A 2 15.22 24.31 -35.91
N LEU A 3 14.20 25.20 -35.93
CA LEU A 3 13.09 25.15 -34.96
C LEU A 3 12.22 23.89 -35.06
N ILE A 4 12.09 23.31 -36.24
CA ILE A 4 11.31 22.08 -36.45
C ILE A 4 12.11 20.88 -35.90
N ASN A 5 13.41 20.80 -36.18
CA ASN A 5 14.28 19.73 -35.66
C ASN A 5 14.39 19.77 -34.13
N ASP A 6 14.49 20.96 -33.53
CA ASP A 6 14.53 21.13 -32.08
C ASP A 6 13.23 20.69 -31.42
N LYS A 7 12.08 20.94 -32.04
CA LYS A 7 10.78 20.49 -31.55
C LYS A 7 10.64 18.96 -31.58
N PHE A 8 11.01 18.32 -32.70
CA PHE A 8 10.98 16.85 -32.81
C PHE A 8 11.94 16.18 -31.84
N SER A 9 13.14 16.74 -31.64
CA SER A 9 14.09 16.24 -30.64
C SER A 9 13.55 16.34 -29.22
N ASN A 10 12.89 17.45 -28.88
CA ASN A 10 12.30 17.67 -27.57
C ASN A 10 11.11 16.72 -27.31
N ASP A 11 10.23 16.54 -28.30
CA ASP A 11 9.07 15.65 -28.20
C ASP A 11 9.52 14.17 -28.01
N ALA A 12 10.55 13.74 -28.74
CA ALA A 12 11.13 12.41 -28.60
C ALA A 12 11.78 12.19 -27.22
N HIS A 13 12.44 13.21 -26.67
CA HIS A 13 13.03 13.16 -25.34
C HIS A 13 11.97 13.08 -24.25
N ILE A 14 10.90 13.87 -24.34
CA ILE A 14 9.76 13.84 -23.42
C ILE A 14 9.08 12.46 -23.44
N GLU A 15 8.87 11.88 -24.63
CA GLU A 15 8.26 10.55 -24.76
C GLU A 15 9.12 9.48 -24.10
N LYS A 16 10.45 9.54 -24.26
CA LYS A 16 11.39 8.62 -23.62
C LYS A 16 11.32 8.68 -22.09
N GLN A 17 11.17 9.88 -21.52
CA GLN A 17 11.01 10.04 -20.07
C GLN A 17 9.75 9.35 -19.57
N TRP A 18 8.61 9.50 -20.25
CA TRP A 18 7.37 8.84 -19.85
C TRP A 18 7.43 7.32 -19.97
N LYS A 19 8.09 6.78 -20.96
CA LYS A 19 8.34 5.33 -21.10
C LYS A 19 9.15 4.79 -19.92
N SER A 20 10.16 5.54 -19.48
CA SER A 20 10.94 5.20 -18.27
C SER A 20 10.06 5.12 -17.02
N ILE A 21 9.13 6.08 -16.84
CA ILE A 21 8.18 6.09 -15.71
C ILE A 21 7.24 4.87 -15.77
N TYR A 22 6.76 4.48 -16.95
CA TYR A 22 5.91 3.28 -17.08
C TYR A 22 6.68 2.01 -16.68
N THR A 23 7.92 1.87 -17.15
CA THR A 23 8.79 0.74 -16.79
C THR A 23 9.08 0.72 -15.29
N LEU A 24 9.43 1.88 -14.71
CA LEU A 24 9.64 2.02 -13.27
C LEU A 24 8.37 1.61 -12.49
N GLY A 25 7.20 2.11 -12.88
CA GLY A 25 5.92 1.74 -12.27
C GLY A 25 5.67 0.23 -12.30
N GLY A 26 6.01 -0.43 -13.42
CA GLY A 26 5.93 -1.88 -13.53
C GLY A 26 6.88 -2.60 -12.57
N ILE A 27 8.14 -2.18 -12.50
CA ILE A 27 9.17 -2.79 -11.63
C ILE A 27 8.78 -2.68 -10.16
N VAL A 28 8.43 -1.47 -9.69
CA VAL A 28 8.06 -1.26 -8.28
C VAL A 28 6.78 -2.01 -7.90
N THR A 29 5.86 -2.21 -8.86
CA THR A 29 4.67 -3.02 -8.61
C THR A 29 5.03 -4.49 -8.42
N ILE A 30 6.00 -5.04 -9.16
CA ILE A 30 6.49 -6.42 -8.94
C ILE A 30 7.11 -6.54 -7.55
N ILE A 31 7.92 -5.55 -7.12
CA ILE A 31 8.51 -5.52 -5.78
C ILE A 31 7.41 -5.49 -4.72
N ALA A 32 6.40 -4.64 -4.90
CA ALA A 32 5.25 -4.56 -3.98
C ALA A 32 4.45 -5.86 -3.92
N LEU A 33 4.17 -6.49 -5.06
CA LEU A 33 3.50 -7.81 -5.11
C LEU A 33 4.30 -8.89 -4.39
N SER A 34 5.63 -8.90 -4.53
CA SER A 34 6.50 -9.80 -3.79
C SER A 34 6.42 -9.56 -2.28
N GLY A 35 6.35 -8.28 -1.86
CA GLY A 35 6.14 -7.90 -0.45
C GLY A 35 4.78 -8.37 0.08
N ILE A 36 3.70 -8.21 -0.70
CA ILE A 36 2.35 -8.68 -0.33
C ILE A 36 2.32 -10.22 -0.21
N LEU A 37 2.95 -10.94 -1.14
CA LEU A 37 3.05 -12.40 -1.05
C LEU A 37 3.84 -12.84 0.18
N LEU A 38 4.93 -12.14 0.49
CA LEU A 38 5.71 -12.38 1.70
C LEU A 38 4.86 -12.15 2.96
N ASP A 39 4.07 -11.08 2.99
CA ASP A 39 3.12 -10.79 4.08
C ASP A 39 2.13 -11.94 4.30
N VAL A 40 1.51 -12.42 3.22
CA VAL A 40 0.60 -13.57 3.27
C VAL A 40 1.30 -14.83 3.80
N VAL A 41 2.53 -15.11 3.35
CA VAL A 41 3.30 -16.29 3.79
C VAL A 41 3.65 -16.17 5.28
N ILE A 42 4.21 -15.04 5.71
CA ILE A 42 4.59 -14.82 7.12
C ILE A 42 3.34 -14.88 8.00
N GLY A 43 2.25 -14.22 7.60
CA GLY A 43 0.99 -14.24 8.34
C GLY A 43 0.46 -15.65 8.57
N ASN A 44 0.47 -16.51 7.55
CA ASN A 44 0.04 -17.91 7.68
C ASN A 44 0.96 -18.74 8.57
N VAL A 45 2.28 -18.55 8.45
CA VAL A 45 3.27 -19.31 9.27
C VAL A 45 3.27 -18.82 10.73
N SER A 46 3.04 -17.53 10.96
CA SER A 46 3.02 -16.94 12.31
C SER A 46 1.71 -17.15 13.07
N GLY A 47 0.78 -17.92 12.50
CA GLY A 47 -0.50 -18.22 13.13
C GLY A 47 -1.65 -17.27 12.79
N GLY A 48 -1.51 -16.46 11.77
CA GLY A 48 -2.50 -15.70 10.95
C GLY A 48 -3.78 -15.13 11.57
N ASN A 49 -4.01 -15.31 12.85
CA ASN A 49 -5.22 -14.86 13.52
C ASN A 49 -4.97 -13.54 14.26
N LEU A 50 -5.66 -12.47 13.84
CA LEU A 50 -5.57 -11.15 14.48
C LEU A 50 -5.84 -11.21 16.00
N SER A 51 -6.73 -12.11 16.44
CA SER A 51 -7.03 -12.32 17.85
C SER A 51 -5.90 -13.02 18.62
N ALA A 52 -4.95 -13.66 17.94
CA ALA A 52 -3.77 -14.29 18.54
C ALA A 52 -2.59 -13.31 18.69
N LEU A 53 -2.68 -12.09 18.12
CA LEU A 53 -1.65 -11.07 18.28
C LEU A 53 -1.61 -10.56 19.73
N PRO A 54 -0.43 -10.26 20.28
CA PRO A 54 -0.31 -9.63 21.59
C PRO A 54 -1.15 -8.34 21.66
N GLN A 55 -2.00 -8.23 22.67
CA GLN A 55 -2.94 -7.12 22.81
C GLN A 55 -2.44 -6.01 23.74
N THR A 56 -1.52 -6.31 24.66
CA THR A 56 -0.94 -5.35 25.59
C THR A 56 0.44 -4.90 25.16
N SER A 57 0.85 -3.72 25.62
CA SER A 57 2.21 -3.19 25.36
C SER A 57 3.28 -4.12 25.92
N ILE A 58 3.05 -4.72 27.11
CA ILE A 58 4.02 -5.62 27.74
C ILE A 58 4.20 -6.87 26.89
N ASP A 59 3.12 -7.47 26.39
CA ASP A 59 3.20 -8.65 25.54
C ASP A 59 3.87 -8.31 24.18
N ARG A 60 3.63 -7.12 23.64
CA ARG A 60 4.35 -6.61 22.46
C ARG A 60 5.83 -6.42 22.74
N PHE A 61 6.20 -5.87 23.90
CA PHE A 61 7.60 -5.75 24.30
C PHE A 61 8.26 -7.12 24.44
N ALA A 62 7.57 -8.09 25.02
CA ALA A 62 8.06 -9.48 25.08
C ALA A 62 8.25 -10.06 23.67
N GLN A 63 7.33 -9.82 22.75
CA GLN A 63 7.47 -10.22 21.34
C GLN A 63 8.70 -9.59 20.68
N PHE A 64 8.95 -8.29 20.87
CA PHE A 64 10.15 -7.61 20.37
C PHE A 64 11.43 -8.17 21.00
N HIS A 65 11.38 -8.47 22.28
CA HIS A 65 12.54 -9.05 23.00
C HIS A 65 12.88 -10.44 22.47
N ALA A 66 11.88 -11.27 22.19
CA ALA A 66 12.05 -12.60 21.61
C ALA A 66 12.44 -12.55 20.13
N SER A 67 11.82 -11.67 19.35
CA SER A 67 12.07 -11.50 17.91
C SER A 67 11.72 -10.10 17.44
N LYS A 68 12.76 -9.27 17.20
CA LYS A 68 12.57 -7.91 16.64
C LYS A 68 11.84 -7.93 15.30
N PHE A 69 12.16 -8.92 14.45
CA PHE A 69 11.51 -9.07 13.15
C PHE A 69 10.01 -9.29 13.29
N LEU A 70 9.59 -10.20 14.14
CA LEU A 70 8.17 -10.51 14.34
C LEU A 70 7.42 -9.34 14.99
N GLY A 71 8.07 -8.63 15.94
CA GLY A 71 7.50 -7.41 16.52
C GLY A 71 7.27 -6.30 15.49
N LEU A 72 8.23 -6.05 14.60
CA LEU A 72 8.12 -5.06 13.51
C LEU A 72 7.06 -5.48 12.48
N TYR A 73 7.06 -6.76 12.11
CA TYR A 73 6.10 -7.33 11.17
C TYR A 73 4.65 -7.18 11.67
N ASN A 74 4.39 -7.58 12.91
CA ASN A 74 3.05 -7.56 13.51
C ASN A 74 2.54 -6.15 13.85
N LEU A 75 3.32 -5.11 13.61
CA LEU A 75 2.93 -3.69 13.63
C LEU A 75 3.00 -3.05 12.24
N ASP A 76 2.73 -3.84 11.20
CA ASP A 76 2.53 -3.39 9.82
C ASP A 76 3.72 -2.69 9.15
N LEU A 77 4.98 -2.89 9.62
CA LEU A 77 6.13 -2.24 9.00
C LEU A 77 6.31 -2.68 7.53
N LEU A 78 6.07 -3.97 7.22
CA LEU A 78 6.14 -4.47 5.85
C LEU A 78 5.09 -3.80 4.96
N ASN A 79 3.86 -3.62 5.45
CA ASN A 79 2.78 -2.96 4.73
C ASN A 79 3.10 -1.51 4.40
N ILE A 80 3.80 -0.79 5.30
CA ILE A 80 4.28 0.57 5.03
C ILE A 80 5.30 0.58 3.92
N ILE A 81 6.29 -0.31 3.96
CA ILE A 81 7.33 -0.40 2.93
C ILE A 81 6.68 -0.67 1.57
N VAL A 82 5.76 -1.62 1.50
CA VAL A 82 5.01 -1.94 0.26
C VAL A 82 4.23 -0.72 -0.23
N GLN A 83 3.55 0.00 0.67
CA GLN A 83 2.78 1.20 0.34
C GLN A 83 3.67 2.30 -0.25
N MET A 84 4.84 2.54 0.35
CA MET A 84 5.81 3.54 -0.15
C MET A 84 6.39 3.14 -1.51
N VAL A 85 6.70 1.86 -1.70
CA VAL A 85 7.20 1.31 -2.97
C VAL A 85 6.18 1.48 -4.11
N LEU A 86 4.87 1.52 -3.81
CA LEU A 86 3.82 1.72 -4.81
C LEU A 86 3.65 3.17 -5.29
N ILE A 87 4.26 4.16 -4.64
CA ILE A 87 4.12 5.58 -5.05
C ILE A 87 4.51 5.81 -6.52
N PRO A 88 5.66 5.34 -7.03
CA PRO A 88 6.00 5.49 -8.44
C PRO A 88 5.04 4.74 -9.39
N ALA A 89 4.42 3.64 -8.94
CA ALA A 89 3.41 2.94 -9.72
C ALA A 89 2.16 3.81 -9.92
N TYR A 90 1.67 4.47 -8.86
CA TYR A 90 0.56 5.42 -8.95
C TYR A 90 0.88 6.63 -9.81
N PHE A 91 2.12 7.11 -9.76
CA PHE A 91 2.58 8.16 -10.66
C PHE A 91 2.58 7.69 -12.13
N ALA A 92 3.00 6.45 -12.40
CA ALA A 92 2.93 5.86 -13.73
C ALA A 92 1.47 5.72 -14.23
N LEU A 93 0.55 5.28 -13.37
CA LEU A 93 -0.88 5.18 -13.69
C LEU A 93 -1.48 6.56 -14.02
N TYR A 94 -1.14 7.60 -13.22
CA TYR A 94 -1.51 8.97 -13.56
C TYR A 94 -0.94 9.40 -14.93
N ALA A 95 0.35 9.15 -15.15
CA ALA A 95 1.03 9.54 -16.38
C ALA A 95 0.40 8.91 -17.63
N VAL A 96 -0.03 7.65 -17.55
CA VAL A 96 -0.75 6.95 -18.62
C VAL A 96 -2.10 7.63 -18.94
N HIS A 97 -2.81 8.11 -17.91
CA HIS A 97 -4.16 8.68 -18.07
C HIS A 97 -4.18 10.21 -18.22
N ARG A 98 -3.04 10.89 -18.15
CA ARG A 98 -2.96 12.36 -18.14
C ARG A 98 -3.59 13.05 -19.36
N ASN A 99 -3.64 12.37 -20.52
CA ASN A 99 -4.23 12.89 -21.75
C ASN A 99 -5.68 12.47 -21.96
N VAL A 100 -6.19 11.50 -21.17
CA VAL A 100 -7.54 10.95 -21.32
C VAL A 100 -8.46 11.40 -20.18
N ASN A 101 -7.96 11.35 -18.94
CA ASN A 101 -8.73 11.70 -17.73
C ASN A 101 -7.81 12.29 -16.66
N LYS A 102 -7.22 13.44 -16.96
CA LYS A 102 -6.20 14.09 -16.12
C LYS A 102 -6.71 14.39 -14.70
N ALA A 103 -7.91 14.93 -14.57
CA ALA A 103 -8.43 15.40 -13.29
C ALA A 103 -8.59 14.23 -12.28
N TYR A 104 -9.27 13.16 -12.68
CA TYR A 104 -9.53 12.03 -11.78
C TYR A 104 -8.30 11.14 -11.57
N SER A 105 -7.41 11.01 -12.57
CA SER A 105 -6.16 10.27 -12.38
C SER A 105 -5.20 11.02 -11.44
N LEU A 106 -5.16 12.35 -11.51
CA LEU A 106 -4.43 13.18 -10.56
C LEU A 106 -5.04 13.08 -9.16
N LEU A 107 -6.38 13.14 -9.06
CA LEU A 107 -7.07 12.98 -7.79
C LEU A 107 -6.73 11.64 -7.13
N ALA A 108 -6.76 10.53 -7.89
CA ALA A 108 -6.37 9.22 -7.37
C ALA A 108 -4.92 9.20 -6.85
N LEU A 109 -3.98 9.80 -7.58
CA LEU A 109 -2.59 9.93 -7.13
C LEU A 109 -2.48 10.74 -5.83
N VAL A 110 -3.14 11.90 -5.75
CA VAL A 110 -3.10 12.77 -4.55
C VAL A 110 -3.71 12.06 -3.34
N VAL A 111 -4.86 11.39 -3.53
CA VAL A 111 -5.51 10.60 -2.46
C VAL A 111 -4.62 9.45 -2.01
N PHE A 112 -3.94 8.75 -2.95
CA PHE A 112 -2.98 7.70 -2.62
C PHE A 112 -1.80 8.22 -1.79
N LEU A 113 -1.20 9.33 -2.21
CA LEU A 113 -0.10 9.97 -1.49
C LEU A 113 -0.51 10.40 -0.08
N PHE A 114 -1.69 11.03 0.05
CA PHE A 114 -2.22 11.46 1.34
C PHE A 114 -2.44 10.27 2.28
N GLY A 115 -3.06 9.19 1.80
CA GLY A 115 -3.24 7.97 2.58
C GLY A 115 -1.91 7.31 2.96
N SER A 116 -0.92 7.31 2.06
CA SER A 116 0.42 6.79 2.34
C SER A 116 1.13 7.58 3.44
N VAL A 117 1.02 8.91 3.43
CA VAL A 117 1.58 9.77 4.49
C VAL A 117 0.92 9.46 5.84
N LEU A 118 -0.42 9.32 5.88
CA LEU A 118 -1.13 8.98 7.11
C LEU A 118 -0.73 7.59 7.63
N MET A 119 -0.55 6.62 6.75
CA MET A 119 -0.12 5.28 7.13
C MET A 119 1.27 5.28 7.76
N VAL A 120 2.22 6.02 7.17
CA VAL A 120 3.58 6.19 7.73
C VAL A 120 3.54 6.94 9.06
N ALA A 121 2.79 8.04 9.15
CA ALA A 121 2.73 8.89 10.33
C ALA A 121 2.10 8.19 11.55
N ASN A 122 1.16 7.29 11.33
CA ASN A 122 0.47 6.56 12.40
C ASN A 122 1.10 5.21 12.72
N ASN A 123 2.12 4.76 11.98
CA ASN A 123 2.77 3.50 12.28
C ASN A 123 3.63 3.59 13.53
N THR A 124 3.49 2.62 14.40
CA THR A 124 4.15 2.58 15.71
C THR A 124 5.19 1.48 15.85
N ALA A 125 5.53 0.77 14.78
CA ALA A 125 6.48 -0.35 14.83
C ALA A 125 7.87 0.07 15.38
N LEU A 126 8.43 1.17 14.87
CA LEU A 126 9.74 1.67 15.33
C LEU A 126 9.68 2.30 16.72
N PRO A 127 8.70 3.18 17.07
CA PRO A 127 8.53 3.64 18.45
C PRO A 127 8.34 2.51 19.46
N MET A 128 7.56 1.48 19.13
CA MET A 128 7.35 0.33 20.02
C MET A 128 8.62 -0.51 20.23
N LEU A 129 9.45 -0.68 19.19
CA LEU A 129 10.76 -1.30 19.32
C LEU A 129 11.66 -0.52 20.30
N GLU A 130 11.66 0.82 20.20
CA GLU A 130 12.45 1.68 21.10
C GLU A 130 11.94 1.59 22.54
N LEU A 131 10.62 1.63 22.74
CA LEU A 131 10.02 1.47 24.07
C LEU A 131 10.32 0.09 24.68
N SER A 132 10.27 -0.98 23.87
CA SER A 132 10.65 -2.34 24.29
C SER A 132 12.10 -2.38 24.76
N ASN A 133 13.03 -1.80 23.99
CA ASN A 133 14.44 -1.73 24.39
C ASN A 133 14.62 -1.03 25.73
N LYS A 134 13.97 0.12 25.95
CA LYS A 134 14.01 0.87 27.22
C LYS A 134 13.40 0.08 28.38
N TYR A 135 12.28 -0.60 28.15
CA TYR A 135 11.59 -1.42 29.14
C TYR A 135 12.50 -2.53 29.70
N TYR A 136 13.22 -3.21 28.81
CA TYR A 136 14.12 -4.31 29.23
C TYR A 136 15.50 -3.82 29.69
N SER A 137 15.89 -2.59 29.39
CA SER A 137 17.17 -2.03 29.88
C SER A 137 17.10 -1.47 31.31
N THR A 138 15.91 -1.22 31.84
CA THR A 138 15.74 -0.68 33.20
C THR A 138 15.34 -1.75 34.20
N THR A 139 15.86 -1.61 35.43
CA THR A 139 15.44 -2.44 36.60
C THR A 139 14.44 -1.70 37.50
N ILE A 140 14.15 -0.41 37.22
CA ILE A 140 13.31 0.44 38.04
C ILE A 140 11.86 0.25 37.64
N GLU A 141 11.01 -0.30 38.52
CA GLU A 141 9.62 -0.64 38.24
C GLU A 141 8.76 0.56 37.82
N SER A 142 9.00 1.75 38.40
CA SER A 142 8.29 2.97 38.00
C SER A 142 8.59 3.38 36.55
N GLN A 143 9.82 3.16 36.08
CA GLN A 143 10.19 3.40 34.68
C GLN A 143 9.56 2.37 33.73
N LYS A 144 9.52 1.10 34.13
CA LYS A 144 8.81 0.05 33.36
C LYS A 144 7.33 0.39 33.19
N ALA A 145 6.66 0.82 34.29
CA ALA A 145 5.27 1.24 34.25
C ALA A 145 5.05 2.42 33.30
N PHE A 146 5.99 3.40 33.30
CA PHE A 146 5.95 4.53 32.37
C PHE A 146 6.08 4.10 30.91
N TYR A 147 7.05 3.21 30.58
CA TYR A 147 7.21 2.71 29.20
C TYR A 147 6.03 1.86 28.76
N SER A 148 5.45 1.05 29.65
CA SER A 148 4.24 0.27 29.35
C SER A 148 3.06 1.18 29.03
N ALA A 149 2.81 2.23 29.83
CA ALA A 149 1.74 3.19 29.55
C ALA A 149 1.94 3.93 28.22
N ALA A 150 3.17 4.32 27.90
CA ALA A 150 3.51 4.90 26.59
C ALA A 150 3.25 3.89 25.45
N GLY A 151 3.57 2.62 25.66
CA GLY A 151 3.30 1.55 24.70
C GLY A 151 1.81 1.34 24.42
N GLU A 152 0.94 1.41 25.46
CA GLU A 152 -0.52 1.35 25.27
C GLU A 152 -1.03 2.51 24.40
N SER A 153 -0.50 3.71 24.58
CA SER A 153 -0.83 4.86 23.72
C SER A 153 -0.40 4.61 22.25
N MET A 154 0.78 4.02 22.05
CA MET A 154 1.25 3.67 20.71
C MET A 154 0.37 2.59 20.05
N LEU A 155 -0.10 1.59 20.81
CA LEU A 155 -1.00 0.56 20.28
C LEU A 155 -2.35 1.15 19.85
N ALA A 156 -2.90 2.06 20.64
CA ALA A 156 -4.14 2.75 20.29
C ALA A 156 -3.99 3.59 18.99
N GLN A 157 -2.80 4.15 18.74
CA GLN A 157 -2.51 4.95 17.55
C GLN A 157 -2.29 4.08 16.31
N GLY A 158 -1.54 2.97 16.41
CA GLY A 158 -0.99 2.33 15.21
C GLY A 158 -0.97 0.80 15.21
N ALA A 159 -1.59 0.11 16.15
CA ALA A 159 -1.74 -1.34 16.05
C ALA A 159 -2.72 -1.71 14.95
N HIS A 160 -2.46 -2.84 14.27
CA HIS A 160 -3.38 -3.36 13.25
C HIS A 160 -4.79 -3.55 13.85
N GLY A 161 -5.80 -3.03 13.17
CA GLY A 161 -7.19 -3.02 13.66
C GLY A 161 -7.50 -1.94 14.70
N SER A 162 -6.55 -1.09 15.10
CA SER A 162 -6.85 0.07 15.94
C SER A 162 -7.48 1.21 15.14
N PRO A 163 -8.43 1.99 15.73
CA PRO A 163 -9.02 3.14 15.02
C PRO A 163 -7.99 4.19 14.56
N GLY A 164 -6.84 4.28 15.23
CA GLY A 164 -5.80 5.25 14.88
C GLY A 164 -5.14 4.99 13.51
N ILE A 165 -5.02 3.73 13.07
CA ILE A 165 -4.45 3.40 11.75
C ILE A 165 -5.51 3.36 10.63
N PHE A 166 -6.81 3.45 10.96
CA PHE A 166 -7.92 3.29 10.02
C PHE A 166 -7.74 4.08 8.73
N LEU A 167 -7.48 5.39 8.84
CA LEU A 167 -7.35 6.26 7.67
C LEU A 167 -6.16 5.88 6.77
N GLY A 168 -5.08 5.35 7.36
CA GLY A 168 -3.91 4.88 6.64
C GLY A 168 -4.21 3.71 5.69
N PHE A 169 -5.15 2.83 6.06
CA PHE A 169 -5.60 1.73 5.20
C PHE A 169 -6.81 2.10 4.34
N PHE A 170 -7.72 2.93 4.86
CA PHE A 170 -8.96 3.29 4.17
C PHE A 170 -8.72 4.16 2.94
N ILE A 171 -7.93 5.24 3.09
CA ILE A 171 -7.72 6.24 2.03
C ILE A 171 -7.00 5.67 0.80
N PRO A 172 -5.94 4.83 0.91
CA PRO A 172 -5.35 4.17 -0.25
C PRO A 172 -6.34 3.27 -1.01
N ASN A 173 -7.27 2.60 -0.32
CA ASN A 173 -8.31 1.81 -1.00
C ASN A 173 -9.33 2.70 -1.74
N ILE A 174 -9.62 3.92 -1.25
CA ILE A 174 -10.37 4.93 -2.03
C ILE A 174 -9.58 5.33 -3.29
N ALA A 175 -8.27 5.53 -3.20
CA ALA A 175 -7.44 5.83 -4.36
C ALA A 175 -7.46 4.68 -5.39
N ASN A 176 -7.38 3.41 -4.94
CA ASN A 176 -7.53 2.22 -5.80
C ASN A 176 -8.87 2.23 -6.54
N LEU A 177 -9.95 2.55 -5.82
CA LEU A 177 -11.30 2.62 -6.38
C LEU A 177 -11.40 3.74 -7.44
N ILE A 178 -10.93 4.96 -7.14
CA ILE A 178 -10.94 6.08 -8.09
C ILE A 178 -10.11 5.74 -9.34
N MET A 179 -8.90 5.19 -9.17
CA MET A 179 -8.04 4.81 -10.29
C MET A 179 -8.68 3.72 -11.14
N SER A 180 -9.35 2.75 -10.54
CA SER A 180 -10.08 1.69 -11.27
C SER A 180 -11.24 2.24 -12.08
N PHE A 181 -11.96 3.26 -11.58
CA PHE A 181 -12.98 3.99 -12.37
C PHE A 181 -12.37 4.80 -13.51
N VAL A 182 -11.19 5.41 -13.30
CA VAL A 182 -10.45 6.09 -14.37
C VAL A 182 -10.09 5.09 -15.49
N MET A 183 -9.57 3.92 -15.11
CA MET A 183 -9.27 2.83 -16.06
C MET A 183 -10.52 2.35 -16.81
N LEU A 184 -11.67 2.23 -16.12
CA LEU A 184 -12.92 1.78 -16.71
C LEU A 184 -13.44 2.72 -17.80
N LYS A 185 -13.28 4.03 -17.59
CA LYS A 185 -13.68 5.07 -18.57
C LYS A 185 -12.66 5.25 -19.70
N GLY A 186 -11.41 4.81 -19.49
CA GLY A 186 -10.36 4.86 -20.50
C GLY A 186 -10.36 3.66 -21.43
N THR A 187 -9.47 3.70 -22.44
CA THR A 187 -9.25 2.62 -23.42
C THR A 187 -7.89 1.93 -23.27
N ILE A 188 -7.07 2.39 -22.34
CA ILE A 188 -5.68 1.94 -22.20
C ILE A 188 -5.61 0.59 -21.50
N PHE A 189 -6.44 0.39 -20.47
CA PHE A 189 -6.57 -0.85 -19.73
C PHE A 189 -7.86 -1.59 -20.10
N SER A 190 -7.88 -2.92 -19.92
CA SER A 190 -9.08 -3.68 -20.18
C SER A 190 -10.18 -3.37 -19.17
N LYS A 191 -11.45 -3.44 -19.60
CA LYS A 191 -12.60 -3.27 -18.71
C LYS A 191 -12.62 -4.32 -17.59
N ILE A 192 -12.12 -5.54 -17.88
CA ILE A 192 -12.01 -6.62 -16.89
C ILE A 192 -11.07 -6.19 -15.77
N ASN A 193 -9.88 -5.65 -16.10
CA ASN A 193 -8.95 -5.15 -15.10
C ASN A 193 -9.61 -4.07 -14.21
N SER A 194 -10.32 -3.14 -14.82
CA SER A 194 -11.02 -2.07 -14.11
C SER A 194 -12.07 -2.60 -13.13
N TRP A 195 -12.90 -3.55 -13.55
CA TRP A 195 -13.91 -4.17 -12.68
C TRP A 195 -13.28 -4.97 -11.53
N ILE A 196 -12.19 -5.72 -11.80
CA ILE A 196 -11.43 -6.42 -10.76
C ILE A 196 -10.94 -5.42 -9.70
N GLY A 197 -10.37 -4.29 -10.12
CA GLY A 197 -9.92 -3.25 -9.20
C GLY A 197 -11.07 -2.60 -8.41
N ILE A 198 -12.22 -2.34 -9.03
CA ILE A 198 -13.41 -1.78 -8.36
C ILE A 198 -13.91 -2.75 -7.28
N ILE A 199 -14.16 -4.00 -7.64
CA ILE A 199 -14.70 -5.00 -6.71
C ILE A 199 -13.72 -5.27 -5.59
N GLY A 200 -12.42 -5.47 -5.90
CA GLY A 200 -11.37 -5.67 -4.92
C GLY A 200 -11.26 -4.51 -3.93
N SER A 201 -11.31 -3.25 -4.42
CA SER A 201 -11.27 -2.07 -3.56
C SER A 201 -12.49 -1.97 -2.64
N ILE A 202 -13.70 -2.28 -3.12
CA ILE A 202 -14.92 -2.27 -2.31
C ILE A 202 -14.82 -3.32 -1.19
N LEU A 203 -14.39 -4.54 -1.51
CA LEU A 203 -14.22 -5.60 -0.51
C LEU A 203 -13.18 -5.21 0.54
N MET A 204 -12.05 -4.60 0.13
CA MET A 204 -11.03 -4.12 1.08
C MET A 204 -11.53 -2.94 1.92
N LEU A 205 -12.34 -2.04 1.38
CA LEU A 205 -12.97 -0.97 2.16
C LEU A 205 -13.90 -1.54 3.23
N LEU A 206 -14.72 -2.54 2.89
CA LEU A 206 -15.57 -3.25 3.85
C LEU A 206 -14.74 -3.94 4.94
N TYR A 207 -13.67 -4.65 4.55
CA TYR A 207 -12.73 -5.24 5.50
C TYR A 207 -12.17 -4.21 6.48
N VAL A 208 -11.62 -3.11 5.96
CA VAL A 208 -10.98 -2.08 6.80
C VAL A 208 -11.98 -1.45 7.77
N ILE A 209 -13.24 -1.22 7.36
CA ILE A 209 -14.29 -0.74 8.26
C ILE A 209 -14.60 -1.76 9.35
N LEU A 210 -14.79 -3.02 8.98
CA LEU A 210 -15.17 -4.07 9.92
C LEU A 210 -14.08 -4.36 10.93
N VAL A 211 -12.80 -4.45 10.51
CA VAL A 211 -11.69 -4.76 11.41
C VAL A 211 -11.40 -3.64 12.41
N ASN A 212 -11.69 -2.39 12.05
CA ASN A 212 -11.41 -1.25 12.93
C ASN A 212 -12.58 -0.87 13.87
N PHE A 213 -13.82 -1.16 13.48
CA PHE A 213 -15.00 -0.70 14.20
C PHE A 213 -15.99 -1.82 14.57
N GLY A 214 -15.83 -3.00 14.01
CA GLY A 214 -16.67 -4.15 14.31
C GLY A 214 -16.15 -4.93 15.52
N THR A 215 -17.04 -5.34 16.40
CA THR A 215 -16.73 -6.24 17.52
C THR A 215 -17.33 -7.62 17.27
N GLY A 216 -16.51 -8.69 17.39
CA GLY A 216 -16.97 -10.06 17.15
C GLY A 216 -17.27 -10.39 15.68
N VAL A 217 -16.70 -9.62 14.74
CA VAL A 217 -16.93 -9.79 13.30
C VAL A 217 -15.64 -10.19 12.54
N GLU A 218 -14.61 -10.67 13.25
CA GLU A 218 -13.29 -10.98 12.69
C GLU A 218 -13.37 -11.97 11.52
N ASN A 219 -14.19 -13.02 11.65
CA ASN A 219 -14.41 -14.01 10.59
C ASN A 219 -15.07 -13.39 9.36
N MET A 220 -16.04 -12.48 9.57
CA MET A 220 -16.70 -11.76 8.48
C MET A 220 -15.74 -10.78 7.82
N ALA A 221 -14.93 -10.06 8.59
CA ALA A 221 -13.90 -9.17 8.06
C ALA A 221 -12.92 -9.96 7.18
N THR A 222 -12.41 -11.10 7.65
CA THR A 222 -11.53 -11.98 6.89
C THR A 222 -12.18 -12.50 5.60
N ALA A 223 -13.48 -12.79 5.62
CA ALA A 223 -14.23 -13.22 4.43
C ALA A 223 -14.26 -12.15 3.31
N PHE A 224 -14.11 -10.87 3.64
CA PHE A 224 -13.94 -9.79 2.66
C PHE A 224 -12.46 -9.55 2.30
N ALA A 225 -11.54 -9.69 3.27
CA ALA A 225 -10.12 -9.46 3.05
C ALA A 225 -9.51 -10.40 2.02
N MET A 226 -9.79 -11.71 2.13
CA MET A 226 -9.19 -12.72 1.25
C MET A 226 -9.54 -12.50 -0.23
N PRO A 227 -10.83 -12.46 -0.65
CA PRO A 227 -11.15 -12.21 -2.05
C PRO A 227 -10.78 -10.79 -2.48
N GLY A 228 -10.91 -9.78 -1.61
CA GLY A 228 -10.52 -8.40 -1.90
C GLY A 228 -9.03 -8.27 -2.20
N GLY A 229 -8.19 -8.86 -1.37
CA GLY A 229 -6.73 -8.90 -1.56
C GLY A 229 -6.33 -9.61 -2.85
N LEU A 230 -6.89 -10.80 -3.12
CA LEU A 230 -6.62 -11.55 -4.36
C LEU A 230 -7.02 -10.76 -5.61
N LEU A 231 -8.17 -10.09 -5.59
CA LEU A 231 -8.62 -9.25 -6.69
C LEU A 231 -7.70 -8.04 -6.89
N LEU A 232 -7.27 -7.35 -5.83
CA LEU A 232 -6.33 -6.24 -5.95
C LEU A 232 -4.96 -6.71 -6.45
N MET A 233 -4.45 -7.85 -6.00
CA MET A 233 -3.21 -8.42 -6.55
C MET A 233 -3.35 -8.72 -8.04
N THR A 234 -4.48 -9.32 -8.47
CA THR A 234 -4.77 -9.57 -9.88
C THR A 234 -4.84 -8.28 -10.68
N TRP A 235 -5.51 -7.25 -10.15
CA TRP A 235 -5.55 -5.91 -10.74
C TRP A 235 -4.14 -5.33 -10.92
N MET A 236 -3.28 -5.44 -9.89
CA MET A 236 -1.89 -4.99 -9.93
C MET A 236 -1.07 -5.76 -11.00
N ILE A 237 -1.21 -7.07 -11.08
CA ILE A 237 -0.53 -7.87 -12.10
C ILE A 237 -0.94 -7.42 -13.51
N MET A 238 -2.24 -7.26 -13.75
CA MET A 238 -2.76 -6.89 -15.07
C MET A 238 -2.31 -5.49 -15.49
N PHE A 239 -2.34 -4.50 -14.60
CA PHE A 239 -1.86 -3.17 -14.97
C PHE A 239 -0.34 -3.14 -15.13
N THR A 240 0.41 -3.91 -14.37
CA THR A 240 1.87 -4.04 -14.50
C THR A 240 2.27 -4.55 -15.88
N ILE A 241 1.62 -5.62 -16.35
CA ILE A 241 1.85 -6.16 -17.71
C ILE A 241 1.60 -5.05 -18.76
N ARG A 242 0.55 -4.25 -18.58
CA ARG A 242 0.23 -3.16 -19.50
C ARG A 242 1.26 -2.03 -19.43
N LEU A 243 1.72 -1.65 -18.24
CA LEU A 243 2.77 -0.63 -18.05
C LEU A 243 4.06 -1.04 -18.74
N PHE A 244 4.50 -2.29 -18.64
CA PHE A 244 5.67 -2.77 -19.37
C PHE A 244 5.48 -2.71 -20.89
N LYS A 245 4.31 -3.11 -21.39
CA LYS A 245 4.01 -2.99 -22.83
C LYS A 245 4.12 -1.53 -23.28
N LEU A 246 3.58 -0.57 -22.53
CA LEU A 246 3.66 0.87 -22.83
C LEU A 246 5.10 1.40 -22.74
N GLY A 247 5.90 0.89 -21.81
CA GLY A 247 7.33 1.25 -21.68
C GLY A 247 8.22 0.74 -22.79
N HIS A 248 7.85 -0.38 -23.45
CA HIS A 248 8.66 -1.03 -24.49
C HIS A 248 8.23 -0.73 -25.95
N VAL A 249 7.08 -0.06 -26.16
CA VAL A 249 6.64 0.29 -27.52
C VAL A 249 7.71 1.14 -28.21
N SER A 250 8.27 0.63 -29.32
CA SER A 250 9.25 1.35 -30.13
C SER A 250 8.59 2.54 -30.83
N THR A 251 9.30 3.66 -30.91
CA THR A 251 8.89 4.89 -31.61
C THR A 251 8.67 4.72 -33.11
N ARG A 252 8.93 3.53 -33.67
CA ARG A 252 8.82 3.24 -35.11
C ARG A 252 7.38 2.94 -35.60
N GLU A 253 6.40 2.72 -34.72
CA GLU A 253 5.03 2.38 -35.12
C GLU A 253 4.05 3.57 -35.19
N VAL A 254 4.50 4.79 -34.93
CA VAL A 254 3.64 6.01 -34.96
C VAL A 254 3.77 6.79 -36.28
N SER A 255 4.51 6.29 -37.25
CA SER A 255 4.72 6.96 -38.56
C SER A 255 4.12 6.18 -39.74
N LEU A 256 2.88 5.70 -39.59
CA LEU A 256 2.04 5.27 -40.71
C LEU A 256 0.64 5.88 -40.58
#